data_e6d8b51923c259b9dbf279951d46b9c8
#
_entry.id   e6d8b51923c259b9dbf279951d46b9c8
#
_cell.length_a   1.000
_cell.length_b   1.000
_cell.length_c   1.000
_cell.angle_alpha   90.00
_cell.angle_beta   90.00
_cell.angle_gamma   90.00
#
_symmetry.space_group_name_H-M   'P 1'
#
loop_
_entity.id
_entity.type
_entity.pdbx_description
1 polymer ?
#
loop_
_entity_poly.entity_id
_entity_poly.type
_entity_poly.pdbx_seq_one_letter_code
_entity_poly.pdbx_strand_id
1 'polypeptide(L)'
;DNVIKVSDDDRKKMNLAPFNIDEFKSSIGLKKEHGEEGYTTIERQSIRPALDVNGIWGGYTEEGAKTVLPSKAFAKISMRLVPGQNWKRINDLFAKHITDIAPDTVSVKVTEHHGGQPYVAPTDTIGFAAASKAYEDVFNKKPIATRDGGSIPIIALFEQELNSKTILM
;
A
#
# COMPACT_ATOMS: atom_id res chain seq x y z
N ASP A 1 9.87 -12.45 -5.44
CA ASP A 1 8.63 -11.72 -5.24
C ASP A 1 7.61 -12.65 -4.58
N ASN A 2 7.26 -12.38 -3.32
CA ASN A 2 6.37 -13.24 -2.52
C ASN A 2 4.91 -12.74 -2.56
N VAL A 3 4.54 -11.91 -3.52
CA VAL A 3 3.16 -11.42 -3.68
C VAL A 3 2.24 -12.58 -4.05
N ILE A 4 1.22 -12.80 -3.23
CA ILE A 4 0.17 -13.77 -3.54
C ILE A 4 -0.72 -13.16 -4.62
N LYS A 5 -0.79 -13.82 -5.78
CA LYS A 5 -1.67 -13.39 -6.87
C LYS A 5 -3.13 -13.53 -6.45
N VAL A 6 -3.88 -12.48 -6.65
CA VAL A 6 -5.35 -12.51 -6.49
C VAL A 6 -5.95 -13.25 -7.69
N SER A 7 -6.94 -14.12 -7.44
CA SER A 7 -7.60 -14.87 -8.49
C SER A 7 -8.36 -13.96 -9.47
N ASP A 8 -8.49 -14.38 -10.70
CA ASP A 8 -9.24 -13.62 -11.70
C ASP A 8 -10.72 -13.44 -11.31
N ASP A 9 -11.28 -14.37 -10.56
CA ASP A 9 -12.64 -14.28 -10.04
C ASP A 9 -12.77 -13.19 -8.96
N ASP A 10 -11.82 -13.14 -8.04
CA ASP A 10 -11.76 -12.06 -7.02
C ASP A 10 -11.49 -10.69 -7.66
N ARG A 11 -10.61 -10.63 -8.66
CA ARG A 11 -10.38 -9.38 -9.41
C ARG A 11 -11.67 -8.89 -10.08
N LYS A 12 -12.44 -9.79 -10.70
CA LYS A 12 -13.74 -9.46 -11.30
C LYS A 12 -14.73 -8.96 -10.24
N LYS A 13 -14.81 -9.62 -9.08
CA LYS A 13 -15.69 -9.19 -7.97
C LYS A 13 -15.33 -7.80 -7.46
N MET A 14 -14.06 -7.50 -7.27
CA MET A 14 -13.59 -6.18 -6.84
C MET A 14 -13.92 -5.09 -7.85
N ASN A 15 -13.81 -5.38 -9.14
CA ASN A 15 -14.12 -4.43 -10.21
C ASN A 15 -15.64 -4.23 -10.43
N LEU A 16 -16.52 -4.90 -9.66
CA LEU A 16 -17.95 -4.57 -9.60
C LEU A 16 -18.22 -3.31 -8.77
N ALA A 17 -17.30 -2.88 -7.93
CA ALA A 17 -17.42 -1.62 -7.18
C ALA A 17 -17.46 -0.45 -8.16
N PRO A 18 -18.42 0.49 -8.01
CA PRO A 18 -18.52 1.63 -8.91
C PRO A 18 -17.27 2.49 -8.82
N PHE A 19 -16.60 2.66 -9.95
CA PHE A 19 -15.42 3.51 -10.07
C PHE A 19 -15.39 4.16 -11.45
N ASN A 20 -15.37 5.48 -11.47
CA ASN A 20 -15.25 6.25 -12.71
C ASN A 20 -13.83 6.81 -12.82
N ILE A 21 -13.05 6.26 -13.73
CA ILE A 21 -11.65 6.64 -13.93
C ILE A 21 -11.50 8.09 -14.42
N ASP A 22 -12.45 8.60 -15.20
CA ASP A 22 -12.36 9.95 -15.75
C ASP A 22 -12.69 11.00 -14.66
N GLU A 23 -13.66 10.72 -13.80
CA GLU A 23 -13.93 11.53 -12.62
C GLU A 23 -12.73 11.51 -11.65
N PHE A 24 -12.16 10.33 -11.40
CA PHE A 24 -10.96 10.20 -10.58
C PHE A 24 -9.80 11.02 -11.14
N LYS A 25 -9.47 10.87 -12.42
CA LYS A 25 -8.42 11.67 -13.08
C LYS A 25 -8.69 13.17 -12.98
N SER A 26 -9.92 13.58 -13.22
CA SER A 26 -10.32 14.97 -13.13
C SER A 26 -10.17 15.55 -11.73
N SER A 27 -10.57 14.78 -10.69
CA SER A 27 -10.50 15.22 -9.29
C SER A 27 -9.08 15.49 -8.79
N ILE A 28 -8.08 14.80 -9.34
CA ILE A 28 -6.67 14.95 -8.99
C ILE A 28 -5.82 15.66 -10.06
N GLY A 29 -6.45 16.16 -11.12
CA GLY A 29 -5.75 16.85 -12.21
C GLY A 29 -4.86 15.95 -13.07
N LEU A 30 -5.11 14.64 -13.11
CA LEU A 30 -4.30 13.67 -13.82
C LEU A 30 -4.73 13.56 -15.29
N LYS A 31 -3.80 13.77 -16.22
CA LYS A 31 -4.08 13.64 -17.65
C LYS A 31 -4.03 12.19 -18.14
N LYS A 32 -3.13 11.38 -17.60
CA LYS A 32 -2.90 9.99 -18.01
C LYS A 32 -2.52 9.14 -16.79
N GLU A 33 -3.10 7.95 -16.71
CA GLU A 33 -2.69 6.95 -15.73
C GLU A 33 -1.26 6.46 -16.00
N HIS A 34 -0.57 6.14 -14.92
CA HIS A 34 0.71 5.45 -14.92
C HIS A 34 0.70 4.36 -13.84
N GLY A 35 1.47 3.31 -14.06
CA GLY A 35 1.62 2.23 -13.09
C GLY A 35 1.83 0.87 -13.75
N GLU A 36 1.75 -0.18 -12.95
CA GLU A 36 2.01 -1.55 -13.37
C GLU A 36 1.02 -2.01 -14.46
N GLU A 37 1.54 -2.56 -15.55
CA GLU A 37 0.73 -3.08 -16.65
C GLU A 37 -0.08 -4.32 -16.23
N GLY A 38 -1.25 -4.50 -16.83
CA GLY A 38 -2.13 -5.63 -16.54
C GLY A 38 -3.02 -5.47 -15.30
N TYR A 39 -2.97 -4.31 -14.63
CA TYR A 39 -3.81 -3.98 -13.47
C TYR A 39 -4.55 -2.67 -13.69
N THR A 40 -5.82 -2.63 -13.26
CA THR A 40 -6.63 -1.40 -13.22
C THR A 40 -6.14 -0.47 -12.11
N THR A 41 -6.58 0.79 -12.12
CA THR A 41 -6.25 1.75 -11.06
C THR A 41 -6.69 1.26 -9.68
N ILE A 42 -7.90 0.69 -9.54
CA ILE A 42 -8.37 0.08 -8.29
C ILE A 42 -7.46 -1.06 -7.85
N GLU A 43 -7.07 -1.93 -8.75
CA GLU A 43 -6.21 -3.07 -8.44
C GLU A 43 -4.81 -2.63 -8.01
N ARG A 44 -4.25 -1.62 -8.67
CA ARG A 44 -2.95 -1.03 -8.27
C ARG A 44 -3.01 -0.45 -6.86
N GLN A 45 -4.12 0.18 -6.47
CA GLN A 45 -4.30 0.77 -5.15
C GLN A 45 -4.56 -0.27 -4.05
N SER A 46 -5.07 -1.46 -4.40
CA SER A 46 -5.61 -2.40 -3.41
C SER A 46 -4.88 -3.73 -3.31
N ILE A 47 -4.41 -4.30 -4.42
CA ILE A 47 -3.82 -5.66 -4.45
C ILE A 47 -2.37 -5.70 -4.93
N ARG A 48 -1.80 -4.55 -5.27
CA ARG A 48 -0.39 -4.45 -5.65
C ARG A 48 0.40 -3.68 -4.59
N PRO A 49 1.64 -4.11 -4.32
CA PRO A 49 2.51 -3.37 -3.40
C PRO A 49 2.93 -2.04 -4.03
N ALA A 50 3.17 -1.05 -3.17
CA ALA A 50 3.69 0.24 -3.59
C ALA A 50 4.91 0.63 -2.77
N LEU A 51 5.78 1.43 -3.38
CA LEU A 51 6.90 2.10 -2.73
C LEU A 51 6.80 3.58 -3.04
N ASP A 52 6.70 4.39 -1.98
CA ASP A 52 6.49 5.82 -2.07
C ASP A 52 7.66 6.58 -1.45
N VAL A 53 8.16 7.58 -2.17
CA VAL A 53 9.12 8.54 -1.63
C VAL A 53 8.35 9.67 -0.97
N ASN A 54 8.21 9.62 0.35
CA ASN A 54 7.42 10.58 1.14
C ASN A 54 8.15 11.89 1.39
N GLY A 55 9.47 11.90 1.24
CA GLY A 55 10.28 13.08 1.35
C GLY A 55 11.68 12.84 0.84
N ILE A 56 12.24 13.86 0.23
CA ILE A 56 13.63 13.89 -0.21
C ILE A 56 14.16 15.30 0.06
N TRP A 57 15.34 15.41 0.65
CA TRP A 57 15.95 16.71 0.95
C TRP A 57 17.47 16.59 1.02
N GLY A 58 18.09 17.73 0.89
CA GLY A 58 19.55 17.91 0.95
C GLY A 58 19.92 19.24 0.26
N GLY A 59 21.13 19.67 0.46
CA GLY A 59 21.60 20.93 -0.12
C GLY A 59 21.08 22.17 0.60
N TYR A 60 21.13 23.29 -0.10
CA TYR A 60 20.68 24.59 0.39
C TYR A 60 19.21 24.81 -0.02
N THR A 61 18.37 25.07 0.96
CA THR A 61 16.91 25.20 0.76
C THR A 61 16.36 26.57 1.18
N GLU A 62 17.24 27.52 1.59
CA GLU A 62 16.84 28.87 1.95
C GLU A 62 16.75 29.77 0.70
N GLU A 63 16.25 30.98 0.86
CA GLU A 63 16.12 31.96 -0.21
C GLU A 63 17.48 32.36 -0.78
N GLY A 64 17.55 32.56 -2.09
CA GLY A 64 18.75 32.96 -2.81
C GLY A 64 19.54 31.77 -3.36
N ALA A 65 20.66 32.07 -4.00
CA ALA A 65 21.56 31.09 -4.61
C ALA A 65 22.79 30.84 -3.72
N LYS A 66 23.16 29.58 -3.56
CA LYS A 66 24.39 29.17 -2.86
C LYS A 66 25.09 28.06 -3.63
N THR A 67 26.31 28.32 -4.07
CA THR A 67 27.13 27.37 -4.85
C THR A 67 27.85 26.39 -3.93
N VAL A 68 27.08 25.62 -3.14
CA VAL A 68 27.60 24.60 -2.20
C VAL A 68 27.12 23.24 -2.61
N LEU A 69 28.06 22.30 -2.73
CA LEU A 69 27.71 20.89 -2.90
C LEU A 69 27.33 20.29 -1.54
N PRO A 70 26.15 19.68 -1.38
CA PRO A 70 25.75 19.09 -0.13
C PRO A 70 26.58 17.84 0.19
N SER A 71 27.02 17.73 1.43
CA SER A 71 27.71 16.53 1.93
C SER A 71 26.75 15.39 2.31
N LYS A 72 25.46 15.69 2.43
CA LYS A 72 24.41 14.72 2.82
C LYS A 72 23.14 14.95 2.05
N ALA A 73 22.47 13.84 1.70
CA ALA A 73 21.11 13.82 1.20
C ALA A 73 20.29 12.78 1.96
N PHE A 74 19.00 13.00 2.05
CA PHE A 74 18.08 12.18 2.83
C PHE A 74 16.84 11.86 2.02
N ALA A 75 16.27 10.69 2.26
CA ALA A 75 14.95 10.34 1.78
C ALA A 75 14.16 9.63 2.87
N LYS A 76 12.85 9.86 2.90
CA LYS A 76 11.88 9.07 3.65
C LYS A 76 11.08 8.24 2.66
N ILE A 77 11.01 6.95 2.94
CA ILE A 77 10.37 5.98 2.06
C ILE A 77 9.39 5.16 2.88
N SER A 78 8.21 4.97 2.34
CA SER A 78 7.24 4.01 2.85
C SER A 78 6.91 2.97 1.81
N MET A 79 6.57 1.78 2.27
CA MET A 79 6.13 0.69 1.43
C MET A 79 4.79 0.17 1.92
N ARG A 80 3.83 0.02 1.00
CA ARG A 80 2.58 -0.66 1.26
C ARG A 80 2.71 -2.08 0.80
N LEU A 81 2.44 -3.02 1.70
CA LEU A 81 2.63 -4.44 1.48
C LEU A 81 1.29 -5.12 1.20
N VAL A 82 1.36 -6.23 0.48
CA VAL A 82 0.21 -7.08 0.17
C VAL A 82 0.46 -8.51 0.65
N PRO A 83 -0.57 -9.37 0.72
CA PRO A 83 -0.42 -10.75 1.19
C PRO A 83 0.74 -11.50 0.55
N GLY A 84 1.45 -12.27 1.36
CA GLY A 84 2.66 -13.00 0.99
C GLY A 84 3.96 -12.26 1.27
N GLN A 85 3.91 -10.96 1.52
CA GLN A 85 5.07 -10.16 1.88
C GLN A 85 5.23 -10.09 3.40
N ASN A 86 6.45 -10.31 3.88
CA ASN A 86 6.82 -10.12 5.29
C ASN A 86 7.53 -8.76 5.41
N TRP A 87 7.05 -7.88 6.27
CA TRP A 87 7.54 -6.51 6.38
C TRP A 87 9.03 -6.43 6.79
N LYS A 88 9.49 -7.28 7.69
CA LYS A 88 10.92 -7.32 8.10
C LYS A 88 11.80 -7.70 6.91
N ARG A 89 11.43 -8.79 6.22
CA ARG A 89 12.16 -9.21 5.03
C ARG A 89 12.17 -8.17 3.92
N ILE A 90 11.06 -7.44 3.73
CA ILE A 90 11.01 -6.36 2.73
C ILE A 90 11.94 -5.22 3.11
N ASN A 91 11.98 -4.83 4.39
CA ASN A 91 12.93 -3.83 4.89
C ASN A 91 14.38 -4.27 4.67
N ASP A 92 14.73 -5.51 5.01
CA ASP A 92 16.07 -6.04 4.79
C ASP A 92 16.46 -6.03 3.30
N LEU A 93 15.55 -6.44 2.43
CA LEU A 93 15.77 -6.44 0.98
C LEU A 93 15.93 -5.01 0.44
N PHE A 94 15.15 -4.07 0.95
CA PHE A 94 15.27 -2.66 0.59
C PHE A 94 16.62 -2.09 1.06
N ALA A 95 16.98 -2.28 2.32
CA ALA A 95 18.24 -1.82 2.87
C ALA A 95 19.43 -2.39 2.10
N LYS A 96 19.39 -3.69 1.82
CA LYS A 96 20.41 -4.34 1.00
C LYS A 96 20.49 -3.73 -0.40
N HIS A 97 19.37 -3.59 -1.08
CA HIS A 97 19.34 -3.05 -2.44
C HIS A 97 19.92 -1.64 -2.52
N ILE A 98 19.52 -0.74 -1.60
CA ILE A 98 20.04 0.62 -1.57
C ILE A 98 21.56 0.64 -1.30
N THR A 99 22.04 -0.26 -0.43
CA THR A 99 23.48 -0.38 -0.15
C THR A 99 24.24 -0.92 -1.36
N ASP A 100 23.70 -1.92 -2.04
CA ASP A 100 24.34 -2.57 -3.19
C ASP A 100 24.45 -1.63 -4.42
N ILE A 101 23.46 -0.73 -4.62
CA ILE A 101 23.49 0.20 -5.77
C ILE A 101 24.26 1.48 -5.48
N ALA A 102 24.61 1.74 -4.21
CA ALA A 102 25.36 2.93 -3.84
C ALA A 102 26.79 2.86 -4.39
N PRO A 103 27.31 3.93 -5.02
CA PRO A 103 28.72 3.94 -5.45
C PRO A 103 29.66 3.97 -4.23
N ASP A 104 30.84 3.40 -4.41
CA ASP A 104 31.87 3.31 -3.35
C ASP A 104 32.33 4.67 -2.78
N THR A 105 32.00 5.75 -3.49
CA THR A 105 32.36 7.11 -3.11
C THR A 105 31.43 7.73 -2.06
N VAL A 106 30.34 7.04 -1.70
CA VAL A 106 29.38 7.50 -0.71
C VAL A 106 29.12 6.48 0.38
N SER A 107 28.76 6.93 1.57
CA SER A 107 28.30 6.08 2.66
C SER A 107 26.79 6.16 2.78
N VAL A 108 26.13 5.02 2.76
CA VAL A 108 24.66 4.92 2.93
C VAL A 108 24.34 4.35 4.30
N LYS A 109 23.36 4.98 4.96
CA LYS A 109 22.75 4.44 6.18
C LYS A 109 21.25 4.33 5.97
N VAL A 110 20.74 3.13 6.00
CA VAL A 110 19.31 2.87 6.05
C VAL A 110 18.88 2.69 7.50
N THR A 111 17.86 3.43 7.92
CA THR A 111 17.29 3.32 9.27
C THR A 111 15.87 2.81 9.13
N GLU A 112 15.63 1.62 9.62
CA GLU A 112 14.30 1.02 9.70
C GLU A 112 13.50 1.69 10.82
N HIS A 113 12.22 1.95 10.56
CA HIS A 113 11.27 2.40 11.57
C HIS A 113 10.38 1.22 12.01
N HIS A 114 9.09 1.40 11.95
CA HIS A 114 8.11 0.36 12.29
C HIS A 114 7.48 -0.20 11.01
N GLY A 115 6.93 -1.39 11.11
CA GLY A 115 6.16 -2.03 10.04
C GLY A 115 5.11 -2.96 10.59
N GLY A 116 4.23 -3.43 9.74
CA GLY A 116 3.18 -4.38 10.07
C GLY A 116 2.92 -5.35 8.93
N GLN A 117 2.35 -6.50 9.27
CA GLN A 117 1.95 -7.49 8.28
C GLN A 117 0.72 -7.01 7.52
N PRO A 118 0.63 -7.29 6.21
CA PRO A 118 -0.60 -7.08 5.46
C PRO A 118 -1.71 -7.99 5.99
N TYR A 119 -2.93 -7.50 5.95
CA TYR A 119 -4.11 -8.23 6.39
C TYR A 119 -5.19 -8.20 5.30
N VAL A 120 -5.88 -9.31 5.12
CA VAL A 120 -7.08 -9.40 4.30
C VAL A 120 -8.18 -10.04 5.13
N ALA A 121 -9.26 -9.31 5.36
CA ALA A 121 -10.39 -9.81 6.11
C ALA A 121 -11.05 -10.98 5.36
N PRO A 122 -11.29 -12.13 6.02
CA PRO A 122 -11.97 -13.25 5.39
C PRO A 122 -13.45 -12.91 5.15
N THR A 123 -13.96 -13.27 3.98
CA THR A 123 -15.36 -13.00 3.59
C THR A 123 -16.30 -14.18 3.81
N ASP A 124 -15.79 -15.30 4.31
CA ASP A 124 -16.51 -16.55 4.58
C ASP A 124 -16.85 -16.75 6.06
N THR A 125 -16.80 -15.69 6.86
CA THR A 125 -17.08 -15.73 8.31
C THR A 125 -18.50 -15.32 8.64
N ILE A 126 -19.00 -15.81 9.79
CA ILE A 126 -20.31 -15.42 10.35
C ILE A 126 -20.39 -13.90 10.55
N GLY A 127 -19.30 -13.28 11.01
CA GLY A 127 -19.22 -11.84 11.20
C GLY A 127 -19.38 -11.07 9.89
N PHE A 128 -18.71 -11.52 8.81
CA PHE A 128 -18.88 -10.91 7.49
C PHE A 128 -20.31 -11.06 6.96
N ALA A 129 -20.91 -12.22 7.13
CA ALA A 129 -22.30 -12.46 6.73
C ALA A 129 -23.27 -11.55 7.50
N ALA A 130 -23.09 -11.39 8.81
CA ALA A 130 -23.89 -10.51 9.65
C ALA A 130 -23.73 -9.03 9.25
N ALA A 131 -22.49 -8.58 9.02
CA ALA A 131 -22.21 -7.23 8.55
C ALA A 131 -22.87 -6.96 7.18
N SER A 132 -22.72 -7.89 6.24
CA SER A 132 -23.34 -7.78 4.91
C SER A 132 -24.84 -7.69 4.97
N LYS A 133 -25.48 -8.50 5.84
CA LYS A 133 -26.91 -8.42 6.04
C LYS A 133 -27.36 -7.08 6.65
N ALA A 134 -26.64 -6.58 7.64
CA ALA A 134 -26.93 -5.29 8.25
C ALA A 134 -26.88 -4.14 7.22
N TYR A 135 -25.88 -4.13 6.34
CA TYR A 135 -25.81 -3.19 5.22
C TYR A 135 -26.98 -3.32 4.27
N GLU A 136 -27.34 -4.56 3.88
CA GLU A 136 -28.46 -4.81 2.98
C GLU A 136 -29.79 -4.35 3.59
N ASP A 137 -30.01 -4.61 4.88
CA ASP A 137 -31.21 -4.21 5.60
C ASP A 137 -31.36 -2.68 5.72
N VAL A 138 -30.23 -1.96 5.88
CA VAL A 138 -30.24 -0.50 6.03
C VAL A 138 -30.30 0.23 4.69
N PHE A 139 -29.51 -0.22 3.71
CA PHE A 139 -29.32 0.50 2.44
C PHE A 139 -30.13 -0.09 1.29
N ASN A 140 -30.85 -1.18 1.50
CA ASN A 140 -31.57 -1.93 0.45
C ASN A 140 -30.67 -2.34 -0.72
N LYS A 141 -29.38 -2.52 -0.48
CA LYS A 141 -28.38 -2.93 -1.47
C LYS A 141 -27.38 -3.87 -0.83
N LYS A 142 -27.08 -4.96 -1.54
CA LYS A 142 -26.03 -5.88 -1.11
C LYS A 142 -24.67 -5.21 -1.22
N PRO A 143 -23.84 -5.24 -0.17
CA PRO A 143 -22.50 -4.65 -0.21
C PRO A 143 -21.58 -5.44 -1.15
N ILE A 144 -20.65 -4.75 -1.77
CA ILE A 144 -19.59 -5.35 -2.57
C ILE A 144 -18.32 -5.33 -1.73
N ALA A 145 -17.75 -6.51 -1.49
CA ALA A 145 -16.47 -6.61 -0.80
C ALA A 145 -15.35 -6.07 -1.69
N THR A 146 -14.63 -5.08 -1.20
CA THR A 146 -13.46 -4.51 -1.86
C THR A 146 -12.22 -4.72 -1.01
N ARG A 147 -11.05 -4.54 -1.59
CA ARG A 147 -9.80 -4.43 -0.85
C ARG A 147 -9.32 -2.98 -0.91
N ASP A 148 -8.72 -2.53 0.17
CA ASP A 148 -8.08 -1.22 0.22
C ASP A 148 -6.58 -1.41 0.47
N GLY A 149 -5.76 -0.58 -0.17
CA GLY A 149 -4.32 -0.54 0.04
C GLY A 149 -3.90 0.17 1.34
N GLY A 150 -4.85 0.67 2.12
CA GLY A 150 -4.60 1.20 3.47
C GLY A 150 -4.23 0.08 4.43
N SER A 151 -3.08 0.18 5.09
CA SER A 151 -2.72 -0.77 6.14
C SER A 151 -3.10 -0.21 7.51
N ILE A 152 -3.79 -1.04 8.30
CA ILE A 152 -4.03 -0.79 9.72
C ILE A 152 -3.27 -1.87 10.48
N PRO A 153 -2.01 -1.65 10.87
CA PRO A 153 -1.11 -2.70 11.39
C PRO A 153 -1.66 -3.44 12.60
N ILE A 154 -2.46 -2.77 13.43
CA ILE A 154 -3.06 -3.37 14.62
C ILE A 154 -4.05 -4.50 14.32
N ILE A 155 -4.65 -4.52 13.11
CA ILE A 155 -5.61 -5.57 12.75
C ILE A 155 -4.93 -6.92 12.61
N ALA A 156 -3.78 -6.96 11.95
CA ALA A 156 -2.98 -8.18 11.87
C ALA A 156 -2.53 -8.66 13.26
N LEU A 157 -2.23 -7.72 14.15
CA LEU A 157 -1.87 -8.03 15.53
C LEU A 157 -3.06 -8.60 16.31
N PHE A 158 -4.27 -8.06 16.15
CA PHE A 158 -5.48 -8.61 16.78
C PHE A 158 -5.75 -10.05 16.35
N GLU A 159 -5.53 -10.37 15.08
CA GLU A 159 -5.67 -11.75 14.63
C GLU A 159 -4.62 -12.66 15.29
N GLN A 160 -3.38 -12.22 15.36
CA GLN A 160 -2.27 -13.00 15.93
C GLN A 160 -2.41 -13.22 17.44
N GLU A 161 -2.71 -12.16 18.18
CA GLU A 161 -2.71 -12.20 19.67
C GLU A 161 -4.05 -12.66 20.25
N LEU A 162 -5.15 -12.29 19.60
CA LEU A 162 -6.50 -12.56 20.12
C LEU A 162 -7.22 -13.67 19.35
N ASN A 163 -6.62 -14.21 18.30
CA ASN A 163 -7.27 -15.14 17.36
C ASN A 163 -8.64 -14.63 16.88
N SER A 164 -8.76 -13.32 16.72
CA SER A 164 -10.00 -12.63 16.38
C SER A 164 -9.96 -12.11 14.95
N LYS A 165 -10.96 -12.49 14.14
CA LYS A 165 -11.11 -11.99 12.77
C LYS A 165 -11.75 -10.62 12.81
N THR A 166 -11.11 -9.65 12.16
CA THR A 166 -11.60 -8.28 12.07
C THR A 166 -12.29 -8.06 10.73
N ILE A 167 -13.45 -7.44 10.77
CA ILE A 167 -14.21 -7.03 9.59
C ILE A 167 -14.21 -5.51 9.53
N LEU A 168 -13.75 -4.97 8.41
CA LEU A 168 -13.78 -3.54 8.13
C LEU A 168 -15.07 -3.20 7.38
N MET A 169 -15.82 -2.25 7.92
CA MET A 169 -17.13 -1.80 7.41
C MET A 169 -17.07 -0.34 6.97
#